data_849878e9bcf3b1e89590f9141961b069
#
_entry.id   849878e9bcf3b1e89590f9141961b069
#
_cell.length_a   1.000
_cell.length_b   1.000
_cell.length_c   1.000
_cell.angle_alpha   90.00
_cell.angle_beta   90.00
_cell.angle_gamma   90.00
#
_symmetry.space_group_name_H-M   'P 1'
#
loop_
_entity.id
_entity.type
_entity.pdbx_description
1 polymer ?
#
loop_
_entity_poly.entity_id
_entity_poly.type
_entity_poly.pdbx_seq_one_letter_code
_entity_poly.pdbx_strand_id
1 'polypeptide(L)'
;ASEEKLKLLRENKADVMMDTEAGISKECRIIARFSFSPFYLAVTRGNTELLKELNAGMAELKETDPLLIGRLHDEYFNRAASRLIYEENEKSYLAQNKTLRAVVLNGKLPIQNVAAKTGEAEGIAVDFLNYISEETGLTIEYIGITDPEEYRSVILNDQADIILALPGSPQLMEQFGIIHTLPYMNISQILVIHKGLEPGELKGKTAATYDAFGNRDENAGEEKLYYSPEAAMEAVDQGEADYCYID
;
A
#
# COMPACT_ATOMS: atom_id res chain seq x y z
N ALA A 1 -1.01 21.98 -30.25
CA ALA A 1 -2.08 21.81 -29.25
C ALA A 1 -1.58 22.04 -27.83
N SER A 2 -0.56 21.30 -27.34
CA SER A 2 -0.05 21.47 -25.95
C SER A 2 0.60 22.84 -25.74
N GLU A 3 1.35 23.33 -26.71
CA GLU A 3 2.03 24.64 -26.65
C GLU A 3 1.07 25.82 -26.63
N GLU A 4 -0.07 25.68 -27.30
CA GLU A 4 -1.14 26.69 -27.30
C GLU A 4 -1.86 26.74 -25.95
N LYS A 5 -2.11 25.59 -25.32
CA LYS A 5 -2.66 25.50 -23.95
C LYS A 5 -1.68 26.12 -22.94
N LEU A 6 -0.39 25.82 -23.06
CA LEU A 6 0.66 26.36 -22.20
C LEU A 6 0.76 27.89 -22.33
N LYS A 7 0.57 28.44 -23.53
CA LYS A 7 0.51 29.88 -23.75
C LYS A 7 -0.64 30.52 -22.99
N LEU A 8 -1.82 29.90 -22.97
CA LEU A 8 -2.99 30.43 -22.24
C LEU A 8 -2.72 30.45 -20.72
N LEU A 9 -2.05 29.44 -20.15
CA LEU A 9 -1.62 29.46 -18.75
C LEU A 9 -0.64 30.61 -18.48
N ARG A 10 0.39 30.77 -19.30
CA ARG A 10 1.38 31.87 -19.15
C ARG A 10 0.76 33.27 -19.24
N GLU A 11 -0.28 33.41 -20.04
CA GLU A 11 -1.00 34.68 -20.23
C GLU A 11 -2.11 34.90 -19.18
N ASN A 12 -2.21 34.00 -18.15
CA ASN A 12 -3.27 34.00 -17.13
C ASN A 12 -4.70 34.02 -17.74
N LYS A 13 -4.85 33.38 -18.90
CA LYS A 13 -6.13 33.19 -19.58
C LYS A 13 -6.80 31.87 -19.28
N ALA A 14 -6.06 30.98 -18.61
CA ALA A 14 -6.55 29.73 -18.06
C ALA A 14 -5.81 29.46 -16.74
N ASP A 15 -6.51 28.89 -15.77
CA ASP A 15 -5.96 28.51 -14.46
C ASP A 15 -5.41 27.09 -14.47
N VAL A 16 -5.96 26.21 -15.31
CA VAL A 16 -5.60 24.79 -15.43
C VAL A 16 -5.64 24.34 -16.87
N MET A 17 -4.81 23.39 -17.23
CA MET A 17 -4.89 22.69 -18.52
C MET A 17 -4.97 21.19 -18.33
N MET A 18 -5.66 20.51 -19.25
CA MET A 18 -5.66 19.05 -19.39
C MET A 18 -4.77 18.64 -20.55
N ASP A 19 -3.83 17.72 -20.30
CA ASP A 19 -2.98 17.16 -21.35
C ASP A 19 -2.53 15.73 -20.97
N THR A 20 -1.86 15.05 -21.90
CA THR A 20 -1.21 13.77 -21.61
C THR A 20 0.09 14.02 -20.85
N GLU A 21 0.50 13.07 -20.01
CA GLU A 21 1.76 13.18 -19.24
C GLU A 21 2.98 13.45 -20.12
N ALA A 22 3.03 12.83 -21.28
CA ALA A 22 4.08 13.05 -22.29
C ALA A 22 4.06 14.46 -22.92
N GLY A 23 2.94 15.16 -22.87
CA GLY A 23 2.77 16.50 -23.44
C GLY A 23 2.98 17.64 -22.44
N ILE A 24 3.21 17.35 -21.18
CA ILE A 24 3.36 18.35 -20.12
C ILE A 24 4.74 19.02 -20.18
N SER A 25 4.75 20.35 -20.20
CA SER A 25 5.97 21.15 -20.06
C SER A 25 6.53 21.05 -18.64
N LYS A 26 7.86 21.08 -18.50
CA LYS A 26 8.57 21.15 -17.22
C LYS A 26 8.21 22.35 -16.34
N GLU A 27 7.54 23.36 -16.92
CA GLU A 27 7.06 24.55 -16.22
C GLU A 27 5.71 24.32 -15.53
N CYS A 28 5.03 23.20 -15.85
CA CYS A 28 3.71 22.89 -15.31
C CYS A 28 3.81 21.93 -14.15
N ARG A 29 2.98 22.15 -13.11
CA ARG A 29 2.76 21.22 -12.01
C ARG A 29 1.59 20.29 -12.33
N ILE A 30 1.76 18.99 -12.16
CA ILE A 30 0.66 18.01 -12.22
C ILE A 30 -0.11 18.09 -10.89
N ILE A 31 -1.38 18.51 -10.97
CA ILE A 31 -2.27 18.63 -9.79
C ILE A 31 -3.16 17.39 -9.62
N ALA A 32 -3.41 16.64 -10.69
CA ALA A 32 -4.20 15.41 -10.65
C ALA A 32 -3.87 14.51 -11.84
N ARG A 33 -3.90 13.19 -11.64
CA ARG A 33 -3.86 12.18 -12.68
C ARG A 33 -5.21 11.45 -12.71
N PHE A 34 -5.80 11.33 -13.90
CA PHE A 34 -7.08 10.66 -14.09
C PHE A 34 -7.16 10.08 -15.50
N SER A 35 -8.11 9.18 -15.73
CA SER A 35 -8.35 8.60 -17.06
C SER A 35 -7.12 7.84 -17.61
N PHE A 36 -6.78 6.71 -16.99
CA PHE A 36 -5.71 5.83 -17.49
C PHE A 36 -6.08 5.26 -18.86
N SER A 37 -5.20 5.48 -19.85
CA SER A 37 -5.34 4.90 -21.18
C SER A 37 -4.35 3.74 -21.32
N PRO A 38 -4.82 2.50 -21.47
CA PRO A 38 -3.93 1.37 -21.68
C PRO A 38 -3.28 1.43 -23.08
N PHE A 39 -2.01 1.06 -23.15
CA PHE A 39 -1.27 0.89 -24.41
C PHE A 39 -1.12 -0.59 -24.72
N TYR A 40 -1.25 -0.93 -25.98
CA TYR A 40 -1.20 -2.30 -26.47
C TYR A 40 -0.19 -2.46 -27.58
N LEU A 41 0.46 -3.63 -27.63
CA LEU A 41 1.13 -4.08 -28.85
C LEU A 41 0.07 -4.60 -29.82
N ALA A 42 0.07 -4.11 -31.04
CA ALA A 42 -0.85 -4.54 -32.08
C ALA A 42 -0.15 -5.42 -33.10
N VAL A 43 -0.76 -6.51 -33.49
CA VAL A 43 -0.29 -7.41 -34.55
C VAL A 43 -1.24 -7.40 -35.74
N THR A 44 -0.76 -7.75 -36.91
CA THR A 44 -1.59 -7.88 -38.12
C THR A 44 -2.71 -8.89 -37.88
N ARG A 45 -3.91 -8.56 -38.34
CA ARG A 45 -5.10 -9.42 -38.21
C ARG A 45 -4.82 -10.83 -38.76
N GLY A 46 -5.08 -11.85 -37.96
CA GLY A 46 -4.85 -13.27 -38.29
C GLY A 46 -3.48 -13.81 -37.88
N ASN A 47 -2.54 -12.97 -37.44
CA ASN A 47 -1.24 -13.45 -36.95
C ASN A 47 -1.33 -13.88 -35.47
N THR A 48 -2.05 -14.98 -35.22
CA THR A 48 -2.35 -15.49 -33.88
C THR A 48 -1.11 -16.07 -33.18
N GLU A 49 -0.15 -16.58 -33.93
CA GLU A 49 1.08 -17.15 -33.35
C GLU A 49 1.95 -16.03 -32.73
N LEU A 50 2.19 -14.95 -33.46
CA LEU A 50 2.93 -13.81 -32.94
C LEU A 50 2.22 -13.18 -31.71
N LEU A 51 0.88 -13.11 -31.75
CA LEU A 51 0.11 -12.61 -30.60
C LEU A 51 0.32 -13.48 -29.35
N LYS A 52 0.31 -14.81 -29.48
CA LYS A 52 0.59 -15.73 -28.37
C LYS A 52 2.00 -15.58 -27.83
N GLU A 53 2.99 -15.49 -28.71
CA GLU A 53 4.40 -15.31 -28.31
C GLU A 53 4.61 -13.99 -27.56
N LEU A 54 4.05 -12.88 -28.05
CA LEU A 54 4.11 -11.59 -27.37
C LEU A 54 3.43 -11.61 -26.00
N ASN A 55 2.25 -12.21 -25.91
CA ASN A 55 1.53 -12.32 -24.63
C ASN A 55 2.30 -13.20 -23.63
N ALA A 56 2.89 -14.31 -24.08
CA ALA A 56 3.72 -15.17 -23.24
C ALA A 56 4.98 -14.42 -22.73
N GLY A 57 5.69 -13.72 -23.63
CA GLY A 57 6.85 -12.91 -23.23
C GLY A 57 6.49 -11.79 -22.28
N MET A 58 5.34 -11.11 -22.46
CA MET A 58 4.88 -10.09 -21.51
C MET A 58 4.52 -10.68 -20.14
N ALA A 59 3.95 -11.89 -20.11
CA ALA A 59 3.67 -12.58 -18.85
C ALA A 59 4.96 -12.95 -18.12
N GLU A 60 5.93 -13.54 -18.84
CA GLU A 60 7.25 -13.88 -18.31
C GLU A 60 7.98 -12.65 -17.77
N LEU A 61 7.95 -11.52 -18.48
CA LEU A 61 8.56 -10.27 -18.02
C LEU A 61 7.91 -9.74 -16.73
N LYS A 62 6.60 -9.88 -16.59
CA LYS A 62 5.91 -9.49 -15.35
C LYS A 62 6.31 -10.34 -14.14
N GLU A 63 6.62 -11.62 -14.37
CA GLU A 63 7.07 -12.53 -13.31
C GLU A 63 8.56 -12.35 -12.96
N THR A 64 9.41 -12.20 -13.99
CA THR A 64 10.87 -12.12 -13.81
C THR A 64 11.34 -10.73 -13.41
N ASP A 65 10.69 -9.68 -13.88
CA ASP A 65 11.02 -8.28 -13.60
C ASP A 65 9.77 -7.40 -13.48
N PRO A 66 8.99 -7.53 -12.40
CA PRO A 66 7.74 -6.79 -12.21
C PRO A 66 7.92 -5.27 -12.16
N LEU A 67 9.14 -4.78 -11.92
CA LEU A 67 9.44 -3.34 -11.85
C LEU A 67 9.95 -2.76 -13.17
N LEU A 68 10.12 -3.56 -14.22
CA LEU A 68 10.66 -3.11 -15.52
C LEU A 68 9.90 -1.90 -16.07
N ILE A 69 8.56 -1.99 -16.14
CA ILE A 69 7.73 -0.91 -16.68
C ILE A 69 7.80 0.35 -15.83
N GLY A 70 7.85 0.19 -14.49
CA GLY A 70 8.05 1.32 -13.58
C GLY A 70 9.38 2.04 -13.81
N ARG A 71 10.48 1.29 -13.92
CA ARG A 71 11.81 1.87 -14.21
C ARG A 71 11.85 2.57 -15.56
N LEU A 72 11.27 1.98 -16.60
CA LEU A 72 11.17 2.62 -17.91
C LEU A 72 10.30 3.88 -17.87
N HIS A 73 9.16 3.83 -17.15
CA HIS A 73 8.33 5.01 -16.95
C HIS A 73 9.15 6.13 -16.29
N ASP A 74 9.85 5.84 -15.21
CA ASP A 74 10.68 6.82 -14.50
C ASP A 74 11.82 7.37 -15.36
N GLU A 75 12.47 6.53 -16.16
CA GLU A 75 13.51 6.94 -17.08
C GLU A 75 12.99 7.95 -18.11
N TYR A 76 11.79 7.74 -18.66
CA TYR A 76 11.28 8.54 -19.77
C TYR A 76 10.39 9.71 -19.33
N PHE A 77 9.65 9.58 -18.23
CA PHE A 77 8.68 10.57 -17.76
C PHE A 77 9.18 11.39 -16.56
N ASN A 78 9.99 10.82 -15.67
CA ASN A 78 10.49 11.54 -14.48
C ASN A 78 11.80 12.30 -14.73
N ARG A 79 12.08 12.73 -15.95
CA ARG A 79 13.28 13.54 -16.29
C ARG A 79 13.32 14.92 -15.62
N ALA A 80 12.22 15.40 -15.11
CA ALA A 80 12.20 16.50 -14.15
C ALA A 80 12.00 15.84 -12.79
N ALA A 81 13.08 15.72 -12.00
CA ALA A 81 12.95 15.40 -10.60
C ALA A 81 11.79 16.23 -10.05
N SER A 82 10.71 15.58 -9.72
CA SER A 82 9.60 16.23 -9.04
C SER A 82 10.10 16.49 -7.61
N ARG A 83 10.82 17.61 -7.44
CA ARG A 83 10.96 18.18 -6.10
C ARG A 83 9.54 18.36 -5.61
N LEU A 84 9.22 17.73 -4.51
CA LEU A 84 7.97 17.95 -3.82
C LEU A 84 7.84 19.47 -3.62
N ILE A 85 6.85 20.08 -4.30
CA ILE A 85 6.59 21.52 -4.17
C ILE A 85 5.52 21.63 -3.11
N TYR A 86 5.94 21.99 -1.92
CA TYR A 86 5.05 22.18 -0.78
C TYR A 86 4.34 23.54 -0.86
N GLU A 87 3.08 23.55 -0.48
CA GLU A 87 2.33 24.78 -0.20
C GLU A 87 2.87 25.43 1.10
N GLU A 88 2.55 26.71 1.34
CA GLU A 88 3.10 27.42 2.51
C GLU A 88 2.62 26.84 3.84
N ASN A 89 1.41 26.30 3.91
CA ASN A 89 0.90 25.56 5.05
C ASN A 89 1.67 24.24 5.28
N GLU A 90 1.98 23.50 4.19
CA GLU A 90 2.75 22.25 4.23
C GLU A 90 4.20 22.53 4.70
N LYS A 91 4.85 23.56 4.16
CA LYS A 91 6.18 24.00 4.61
C LYS A 91 6.17 24.38 6.09
N SER A 92 5.13 25.10 6.51
CA SER A 92 4.97 25.49 7.91
C SER A 92 4.79 24.28 8.82
N TYR A 93 4.01 23.29 8.38
CA TYR A 93 3.83 22.02 9.09
C TYR A 93 5.15 21.27 9.23
N LEU A 94 5.88 21.06 8.13
CA LEU A 94 7.17 20.36 8.10
C LEU A 94 8.22 21.08 8.99
N ALA A 95 8.18 22.42 9.04
CA ALA A 95 9.08 23.18 9.88
C ALA A 95 8.79 23.03 11.39
N GLN A 96 7.52 22.80 11.76
CA GLN A 96 7.07 22.68 13.15
C GLN A 96 7.12 21.24 13.65
N ASN A 97 6.86 20.26 12.79
CA ASN A 97 6.73 18.84 13.14
C ASN A 97 7.88 18.03 12.53
N LYS A 98 9.07 18.16 13.15
CA LYS A 98 10.28 17.48 12.65
C LYS A 98 10.33 15.99 12.95
N THR A 99 9.66 15.55 14.00
CA THR A 99 9.66 14.15 14.44
C THR A 99 8.22 13.65 14.52
N LEU A 100 7.96 12.52 13.89
CA LEU A 100 6.68 11.80 13.93
C LEU A 100 6.90 10.41 14.50
N ARG A 101 5.99 9.95 15.33
CA ARG A 101 6.00 8.62 15.94
C ARG A 101 5.21 7.65 15.09
N ALA A 102 5.86 6.60 14.62
CA ALA A 102 5.24 5.55 13.80
C ALA A 102 5.17 4.24 14.57
N VAL A 103 3.96 3.70 14.77
CA VAL A 103 3.79 2.42 15.44
C VAL A 103 3.94 1.25 14.49
N VAL A 104 4.72 0.24 14.89
CA VAL A 104 5.03 -0.98 14.15
C VAL A 104 4.59 -2.19 14.96
N LEU A 105 3.74 -3.03 14.40
CA LEU A 105 3.37 -4.29 15.01
C LEU A 105 4.34 -5.39 14.58
N ASN A 106 4.94 -6.07 15.57
CA ASN A 106 5.84 -7.19 15.34
C ASN A 106 5.12 -8.40 14.72
N GLY A 107 5.86 -9.23 13.98
CA GLY A 107 5.38 -10.52 13.45
C GLY A 107 4.53 -10.41 12.18
N LYS A 108 4.63 -9.32 11.42
CA LYS A 108 3.91 -9.15 10.15
C LYS A 108 4.87 -8.97 8.94
N LEU A 109 5.93 -9.78 8.88
CA LEU A 109 6.78 -9.83 7.69
C LEU A 109 5.99 -10.34 6.48
N PRO A 110 6.28 -9.85 5.25
CA PRO A 110 7.32 -8.87 4.90
C PRO A 110 6.86 -7.40 5.04
N ILE A 111 5.68 -7.13 5.57
CA ILE A 111 5.07 -5.80 5.57
C ILE A 111 5.68 -4.91 6.64
N GLN A 112 5.67 -5.36 7.89
CA GLN A 112 6.28 -4.68 9.03
C GLN A 112 6.70 -5.68 10.10
N ASN A 113 7.76 -5.36 10.82
CA ASN A 113 8.28 -6.20 11.90
C ASN A 113 9.20 -5.39 12.81
N VAL A 114 9.50 -5.97 13.97
CA VAL A 114 10.58 -5.51 14.85
C VAL A 114 11.63 -6.60 14.89
N ALA A 115 12.83 -6.31 14.40
CA ALA A 115 13.92 -7.28 14.33
C ALA A 115 14.32 -7.76 15.72
N ALA A 116 14.19 -9.07 15.97
CA ALA A 116 14.42 -9.67 17.30
C ALA A 116 15.84 -9.44 17.85
N LYS A 117 16.84 -9.24 16.99
CA LYS A 117 18.25 -9.05 17.38
C LYS A 117 18.60 -7.60 17.67
N THR A 118 18.07 -6.66 16.92
CA THR A 118 18.45 -5.24 17.01
C THR A 118 17.37 -4.39 17.67
N GLY A 119 16.12 -4.85 17.68
CA GLY A 119 14.97 -4.06 18.12
C GLY A 119 14.56 -2.98 17.11
N GLU A 120 15.14 -2.99 15.91
CA GLU A 120 14.86 -2.00 14.86
C GLU A 120 13.60 -2.39 14.07
N ALA A 121 12.88 -1.38 13.61
CA ALA A 121 11.75 -1.58 12.70
C ALA A 121 12.26 -1.99 11.32
N GLU A 122 11.58 -2.94 10.69
CA GLU A 122 11.91 -3.47 9.35
C GLU A 122 10.66 -3.84 8.56
N GLY A 123 10.78 -3.95 7.24
CA GLY A 123 9.73 -4.35 6.32
C GLY A 123 9.34 -3.29 5.31
N ILE A 124 8.52 -3.67 4.33
CA ILE A 124 8.15 -2.82 3.18
C ILE A 124 7.56 -1.46 3.63
N ALA A 125 6.71 -1.48 4.65
CA ALA A 125 6.07 -0.26 5.16
C ALA A 125 7.09 0.67 5.84
N VAL A 126 8.09 0.11 6.52
CA VAL A 126 9.18 0.85 7.17
C VAL A 126 10.08 1.48 6.11
N ASP A 127 10.50 0.71 5.10
CA ASP A 127 11.35 1.20 4.01
C ASP A 127 10.64 2.31 3.21
N PHE A 128 9.33 2.14 2.96
CA PHE A 128 8.52 3.17 2.30
C PHE A 128 8.44 4.46 3.13
N LEU A 129 8.23 4.36 4.44
CA LEU A 129 8.17 5.54 5.32
C LEU A 129 9.56 6.19 5.48
N ASN A 130 10.64 5.41 5.48
CA ASN A 130 12.01 5.94 5.46
C ASN A 130 12.29 6.74 4.18
N TYR A 131 11.83 6.25 3.03
CA TYR A 131 11.92 7.00 1.77
C TYR A 131 11.16 8.33 1.85
N ILE A 132 9.95 8.35 2.41
CA ILE A 132 9.19 9.58 2.65
C ILE A 132 9.96 10.52 3.59
N SER A 133 10.55 9.98 4.66
CA SER A 133 11.39 10.72 5.61
C SER A 133 12.55 11.43 4.92
N GLU A 134 13.27 10.72 4.05
CA GLU A 134 14.39 11.28 3.27
C GLU A 134 13.93 12.41 2.34
N GLU A 135 12.81 12.24 1.65
CA GLU A 135 12.28 13.23 0.71
C GLU A 135 11.68 14.47 1.39
N THR A 136 11.14 14.32 2.60
CA THR A 136 10.45 15.39 3.33
C THR A 136 11.32 16.09 4.37
N GLY A 137 12.41 15.43 4.81
CA GLY A 137 13.25 15.89 5.91
C GLY A 137 12.61 15.68 7.29
N LEU A 138 11.49 14.93 7.38
CA LEU A 138 10.90 14.51 8.65
C LEU A 138 11.77 13.42 9.30
N THR A 139 11.81 13.41 10.61
CA THR A 139 12.41 12.30 11.38
C THR A 139 11.30 11.36 11.83
N ILE A 140 11.47 10.07 11.62
CA ILE A 140 10.52 9.06 12.06
C ILE A 140 11.09 8.32 13.27
N GLU A 141 10.30 8.27 14.32
CA GLU A 141 10.58 7.51 15.53
C GLU A 141 9.67 6.28 15.56
N TYR A 142 10.25 5.08 15.47
CA TYR A 142 9.47 3.84 15.43
C TYR A 142 9.19 3.31 16.83
N ILE A 143 7.92 3.00 17.10
CA ILE A 143 7.45 2.37 18.34
C ILE A 143 7.11 0.92 18.01
N GLY A 144 8.01 0.00 18.32
CA GLY A 144 7.83 -1.44 18.08
C GLY A 144 6.97 -2.07 19.18
N ILE A 145 5.87 -2.70 18.79
CA ILE A 145 4.92 -3.36 19.69
C ILE A 145 4.79 -4.83 19.29
N THR A 146 4.79 -5.72 20.26
CA THR A 146 4.59 -7.16 20.05
C THR A 146 3.19 -7.62 20.42
N ASP A 147 2.60 -6.99 21.43
CA ASP A 147 1.25 -7.32 21.91
C ASP A 147 0.18 -6.56 21.10
N PRO A 148 -0.75 -7.24 20.42
CA PRO A 148 -1.85 -6.61 19.70
C PRO A 148 -2.73 -5.70 20.56
N GLU A 149 -2.96 -6.00 21.82
CA GLU A 149 -3.76 -5.16 22.72
C GLU A 149 -2.99 -3.87 23.09
N GLU A 150 -1.68 -3.97 23.32
CA GLU A 150 -0.82 -2.79 23.51
C GLU A 150 -0.80 -1.93 22.26
N TYR A 151 -0.69 -2.53 21.07
CA TYR A 151 -0.73 -1.85 19.78
C TYR A 151 -2.03 -1.03 19.63
N ARG A 152 -3.17 -1.65 19.93
CA ARG A 152 -4.46 -0.98 19.94
C ARG A 152 -4.51 0.17 20.95
N SER A 153 -3.96 -0.03 22.16
CA SER A 153 -3.91 0.99 23.21
C SER A 153 -3.08 2.20 22.81
N VAL A 154 -1.93 1.99 22.17
CA VAL A 154 -1.04 3.08 21.67
C VAL A 154 -1.78 3.96 20.66
N ILE A 155 -2.55 3.34 19.76
CA ILE A 155 -3.34 4.05 18.74
C ILE A 155 -4.48 4.85 19.39
N LEU A 156 -5.25 4.23 20.28
CA LEU A 156 -6.42 4.86 20.92
C LEU A 156 -6.06 6.01 21.87
N ASN A 157 -4.84 6.03 22.38
CA ASN A 157 -4.37 7.06 23.32
C ASN A 157 -3.48 8.11 22.67
N ASP A 158 -3.52 8.26 21.36
CA ASP A 158 -2.73 9.25 20.59
C ASP A 158 -1.22 9.19 20.88
N GLN A 159 -0.70 7.98 21.16
CA GLN A 159 0.72 7.79 21.45
C GLN A 159 1.55 7.60 20.18
N ALA A 160 0.92 7.46 19.03
CA ALA A 160 1.52 7.40 17.71
C ALA A 160 0.85 8.39 16.76
N ASP A 161 1.62 8.95 15.84
CA ASP A 161 1.17 9.88 14.83
C ASP A 161 0.88 9.16 13.51
N ILE A 162 1.52 8.00 13.28
CA ILE A 162 1.41 7.19 12.06
C ILE A 162 1.22 5.73 12.45
N ILE A 163 0.29 5.06 11.77
CA ILE A 163 0.09 3.61 11.78
C ILE A 163 0.56 3.09 10.43
N LEU A 164 1.58 2.22 10.40
CA LEU A 164 2.24 1.85 9.16
C LEU A 164 1.37 1.03 8.21
N ALA A 165 0.87 -0.08 8.64
CA ALA A 165 0.19 -1.05 7.79
C ALA A 165 -1.20 -1.35 8.37
N LEU A 166 -2.13 -0.44 8.13
CA LEU A 166 -3.52 -0.60 8.53
C LEU A 166 -4.36 -1.03 7.32
N PRO A 167 -5.10 -2.14 7.41
CA PRO A 167 -6.08 -2.48 6.39
C PRO A 167 -7.13 -1.38 6.22
N GLY A 168 -7.46 -1.05 4.97
CA GLY A 168 -8.41 0.00 4.65
C GLY A 168 -9.85 -0.39 4.98
N SER A 169 -10.27 -0.25 6.22
CA SER A 169 -11.66 -0.47 6.67
C SER A 169 -12.31 0.86 7.04
N PRO A 170 -13.33 1.34 6.30
CA PRO A 170 -14.06 2.55 6.66
C PRO A 170 -14.65 2.52 8.07
N GLN A 171 -15.10 1.35 8.52
CA GLN A 171 -15.68 1.16 9.84
C GLN A 171 -14.64 1.39 10.96
N LEU A 172 -13.42 0.88 10.77
CA LEU A 172 -12.31 1.12 11.70
C LEU A 172 -11.92 2.59 11.76
N MET A 173 -11.87 3.26 10.60
CA MET A 173 -11.56 4.68 10.49
C MET A 173 -12.52 5.52 11.34
N GLU A 174 -13.83 5.29 11.16
CA GLU A 174 -14.86 6.01 11.91
C GLU A 174 -14.80 5.68 13.42
N GLN A 175 -14.66 4.40 13.76
CA GLN A 175 -14.65 3.94 15.14
C GLN A 175 -13.47 4.47 15.97
N PHE A 176 -12.30 4.58 15.35
CA PHE A 176 -11.05 4.97 16.02
C PHE A 176 -10.57 6.39 15.67
N GLY A 177 -11.32 7.15 14.88
CA GLY A 177 -10.96 8.50 14.50
C GLY A 177 -9.71 8.57 13.61
N ILE A 178 -9.41 7.49 12.87
CA ILE A 178 -8.22 7.37 12.03
C ILE A 178 -8.55 7.90 10.62
N ILE A 179 -7.59 8.59 10.01
CA ILE A 179 -7.65 9.02 8.61
C ILE A 179 -6.56 8.27 7.84
N HIS A 180 -6.91 7.63 6.72
CA HIS A 180 -5.94 6.96 5.88
C HIS A 180 -5.42 7.84 4.75
N THR A 181 -4.21 7.56 4.32
CA THR A 181 -3.60 8.12 3.09
C THR A 181 -4.17 7.42 1.85
N LEU A 182 -3.67 7.78 0.67
CA LEU A 182 -3.82 6.92 -0.50
C LEU A 182 -3.13 5.57 -0.25
N PRO A 183 -3.66 4.47 -0.78
CA PRO A 183 -3.01 3.17 -0.61
C PRO A 183 -1.65 3.16 -1.31
N TYR A 184 -0.62 2.74 -0.60
CA TYR A 184 0.73 2.60 -1.15
C TYR A 184 1.04 1.17 -1.61
N MET A 185 0.22 0.19 -1.20
CA MET A 185 0.39 -1.22 -1.53
C MET A 185 -0.97 -1.92 -1.57
N ASN A 186 -1.10 -2.91 -2.44
CA ASN A 186 -2.22 -3.84 -2.45
C ASN A 186 -1.68 -5.25 -2.20
N ILE A 187 -2.33 -5.98 -1.32
CA ILE A 187 -2.01 -7.36 -0.98
C ILE A 187 -3.25 -8.22 -1.26
N SER A 188 -3.02 -9.43 -1.78
CA SER A 188 -4.10 -10.39 -1.98
C SER A 188 -4.28 -11.21 -0.71
N GLN A 189 -5.50 -11.25 -0.22
CA GLN A 189 -5.85 -12.10 0.91
C GLN A 189 -6.05 -13.56 0.44
N ILE A 190 -5.49 -14.50 1.17
CA ILE A 190 -5.54 -15.94 0.88
C ILE A 190 -6.37 -16.61 1.99
N LEU A 191 -7.33 -17.43 1.58
CA LEU A 191 -8.06 -18.29 2.49
C LEU A 191 -7.29 -19.61 2.70
N VAL A 192 -6.91 -19.88 3.94
CA VAL A 192 -6.33 -21.15 4.38
C VAL A 192 -7.40 -21.92 5.15
N ILE A 193 -7.66 -23.16 4.79
CA ILE A 193 -8.69 -24.00 5.42
C ILE A 193 -8.08 -25.30 5.95
N HIS A 194 -8.64 -25.81 7.04
CA HIS A 194 -8.24 -27.11 7.58
C HIS A 194 -8.54 -28.21 6.56
N LYS A 195 -7.67 -29.21 6.49
CA LYS A 195 -7.77 -30.34 5.56
C LYS A 195 -9.09 -31.08 5.74
N GLY A 196 -9.87 -31.14 4.67
CA GLY A 196 -11.18 -31.82 4.66
C GLY A 196 -12.38 -30.86 4.80
N LEU A 197 -12.14 -29.57 4.94
CA LEU A 197 -13.17 -28.53 4.85
C LEU A 197 -13.21 -27.96 3.42
N GLU A 198 -14.39 -27.69 2.92
CA GLU A 198 -14.57 -27.04 1.62
C GLU A 198 -14.77 -25.52 1.79
N PRO A 199 -14.32 -24.68 0.82
CA PRO A 199 -14.44 -23.20 0.92
C PRO A 199 -15.87 -22.69 1.11
N GLY A 200 -16.89 -23.47 0.74
CA GLY A 200 -18.30 -23.12 0.93
C GLY A 200 -18.88 -23.44 2.34
N GLU A 201 -18.11 -24.06 3.21
CA GLU A 201 -18.55 -24.56 4.51
C GLU A 201 -18.08 -23.76 5.71
N LEU A 202 -17.69 -22.49 5.50
CA LEU A 202 -17.08 -21.65 6.57
C LEU A 202 -18.09 -21.18 7.61
N LYS A 203 -19.39 -21.16 7.27
CA LYS A 203 -20.42 -20.62 8.14
C LYS A 203 -20.53 -21.40 9.47
N GLY A 204 -20.38 -20.67 10.56
CA GLY A 204 -20.44 -21.23 11.91
C GLY A 204 -19.18 -21.96 12.36
N LYS A 205 -18.11 -21.91 11.57
CA LYS A 205 -16.81 -22.49 11.88
C LYS A 205 -15.94 -21.54 12.70
N THR A 206 -14.84 -22.06 13.25
CA THR A 206 -13.88 -21.29 14.02
C THR A 206 -12.85 -20.66 13.10
N ALA A 207 -12.77 -19.32 13.08
CA ALA A 207 -11.76 -18.57 12.36
C ALA A 207 -10.56 -18.27 13.26
N ALA A 208 -9.34 -18.48 12.74
CA ALA A 208 -8.14 -17.89 13.32
C ALA A 208 -7.88 -16.52 12.70
N THR A 209 -7.70 -15.51 13.53
CA THR A 209 -7.36 -14.15 13.11
C THR A 209 -6.08 -13.69 13.81
N TYR A 210 -5.29 -12.83 13.15
CA TYR A 210 -4.10 -12.19 13.72
C TYR A 210 -4.18 -10.66 13.62
N ASP A 211 -5.32 -10.16 13.17
CA ASP A 211 -5.57 -8.73 13.06
C ASP A 211 -6.37 -8.23 14.27
N ALA A 212 -5.71 -7.47 15.14
CA ALA A 212 -6.32 -6.86 16.31
C ALA A 212 -7.43 -5.83 15.97
N PHE A 213 -7.42 -5.33 14.74
CA PHE A 213 -8.41 -4.41 14.20
C PHE A 213 -9.27 -5.03 13.10
N GLY A 214 -9.13 -6.33 12.85
CA GLY A 214 -9.83 -7.05 11.79
C GLY A 214 -11.34 -6.87 11.89
N ASN A 215 -11.99 -6.73 10.76
CA ASN A 215 -13.42 -6.86 10.70
C ASN A 215 -13.78 -8.29 11.12
N ARG A 216 -14.76 -8.39 11.99
CA ARG A 216 -15.30 -9.69 12.35
C ARG A 216 -15.76 -10.42 11.09
N ASP A 217 -15.31 -11.66 10.92
CA ASP A 217 -15.82 -12.49 9.83
C ASP A 217 -17.28 -12.90 10.14
N GLU A 218 -18.21 -12.39 9.36
CA GLU A 218 -19.65 -12.69 9.51
C GLU A 218 -19.99 -14.18 9.35
N ASN A 219 -19.10 -14.96 8.75
CA ASN A 219 -19.25 -16.41 8.61
C ASN A 219 -18.77 -17.16 9.85
N ALA A 220 -17.88 -16.58 10.65
CA ALA A 220 -17.32 -17.25 11.82
C ALA A 220 -18.37 -17.46 12.91
N GLY A 221 -18.43 -18.69 13.46
CA GLY A 221 -19.13 -18.97 14.68
C GLY A 221 -18.35 -18.51 15.91
N GLU A 222 -17.03 -18.64 15.85
CA GLU A 222 -16.05 -18.22 16.84
C GLU A 222 -14.83 -17.63 16.15
N GLU A 223 -14.22 -16.59 16.72
CA GLU A 223 -12.95 -16.05 16.30
C GLU A 223 -11.92 -16.19 17.40
N LYS A 224 -10.71 -16.70 17.04
CA LYS A 224 -9.57 -16.81 17.94
C LYS A 224 -8.45 -15.93 17.44
N LEU A 225 -7.97 -15.03 18.31
CA LEU A 225 -6.87 -14.11 17.99
C LEU A 225 -5.51 -14.76 18.24
N TYR A 226 -4.63 -14.66 17.27
CA TYR A 226 -3.24 -15.12 17.32
C TYR A 226 -2.28 -13.94 17.11
N TYR A 227 -1.00 -14.14 17.43
CA TYR A 227 -0.01 -13.04 17.40
C TYR A 227 0.64 -12.83 16.03
N SER A 228 0.50 -13.78 15.11
CA SER A 228 1.06 -13.67 13.76
C SER A 228 0.28 -14.52 12.75
N PRO A 229 0.46 -14.26 11.44
CA PRO A 229 -0.09 -15.09 10.37
C PRO A 229 0.33 -16.57 10.49
N GLU A 230 1.61 -16.83 10.83
CA GLU A 230 2.13 -18.17 11.00
C GLU A 230 1.44 -18.92 12.13
N ALA A 231 1.21 -18.24 13.27
CA ALA A 231 0.50 -18.84 14.40
C ALA A 231 -0.97 -19.15 14.05
N ALA A 232 -1.62 -18.28 13.26
CA ALA A 232 -2.98 -18.53 12.77
C ALA A 232 -3.03 -19.73 11.81
N MET A 233 -2.05 -19.85 10.88
CA MET A 233 -1.93 -21.01 9.98
C MET A 233 -1.64 -22.28 10.75
N GLU A 234 -0.76 -22.25 11.75
CA GLU A 234 -0.45 -23.40 12.60
C GLU A 234 -1.69 -23.89 13.37
N ALA A 235 -2.51 -22.96 13.88
CA ALA A 235 -3.76 -23.30 14.55
C ALA A 235 -4.75 -24.00 13.60
N VAL A 236 -4.79 -23.61 12.33
CA VAL A 236 -5.59 -24.28 11.31
C VAL A 236 -5.03 -25.67 11.00
N ASP A 237 -3.71 -25.84 10.87
CA ASP A 237 -3.08 -27.14 10.62
C ASP A 237 -3.29 -28.11 11.79
N GLN A 238 -3.24 -27.62 13.03
CA GLN A 238 -3.47 -28.42 14.24
C GLN A 238 -4.95 -28.70 14.55
N GLY A 239 -5.87 -28.09 13.78
CA GLY A 239 -7.32 -28.22 13.98
C GLY A 239 -7.85 -27.45 15.18
N GLU A 240 -7.11 -26.48 15.71
CA GLU A 240 -7.58 -25.55 16.74
C GLU A 240 -8.51 -24.48 16.16
N ALA A 241 -8.37 -24.20 14.88
CA ALA A 241 -9.29 -23.41 14.08
C ALA A 241 -9.61 -24.12 12.77
N ASP A 242 -10.70 -23.79 12.14
CA ASP A 242 -11.16 -24.39 10.89
C ASP A 242 -10.57 -23.67 9.67
N TYR A 243 -10.34 -22.36 9.76
CA TYR A 243 -9.79 -21.55 8.67
C TYR A 243 -9.17 -20.24 9.18
N CYS A 244 -8.37 -19.62 8.31
CA CYS A 244 -7.89 -18.24 8.49
C CYS A 244 -7.76 -17.54 7.13
N TYR A 245 -7.78 -16.20 7.17
CA TYR A 245 -7.38 -15.35 6.04
C TYR A 245 -5.99 -14.80 6.31
N ILE A 246 -5.11 -14.89 5.31
CA ILE A 246 -3.71 -14.44 5.37
C ILE A 246 -3.48 -13.41 4.27
N ASP A 247 -2.83 -12.30 4.61
CA ASP A 247 -2.42 -11.24 3.67
C ASP A 247 -1.07 -11.55 3.03
#